data_5f33e0b205d253c2da50255f9c20b72f
#
_entry.id   5f33e0b205d253c2da50255f9c20b72f
#
_cell.length_a   1.000
_cell.length_b   1.000
_cell.length_c   1.000
_cell.angle_alpha   90.00
_cell.angle_beta   90.00
_cell.angle_gamma   90.00
#
_symmetry.space_group_name_H-M   'P 1'
#
loop_
_entity.id
_entity.type
_entity.pdbx_description
1 polymer ?
#
loop_
_entity_poly.entity_id
_entity_poly.type
_entity_poly.pdbx_seq_one_letter_code
_entity_poly.pdbx_strand_id
1 'polypeptide(L)'
;GPVGTFTEAALKKITCDSDVKIPYANVTAALDAVRKGEAQFALVPIENSVEGVVARTLDELASGDPLTIAGEVTLPVTFAFMTKPGATTINRIGTHPHAESQCRAYIA
;
A
#
# COMPACT_ATOMS: atom_id res chain seq x y z
N GLY A 1 -5.18 -2.09 -3.72
CA GLY A 1 -4.00 -1.97 -4.61
C GLY A 1 -3.78 -3.20 -5.46
N PRO A 2 -2.82 -3.18 -6.38
CA PRO A 2 -2.44 -4.35 -7.16
C PRO A 2 -1.98 -5.52 -6.31
N VAL A 3 -1.95 -6.72 -6.91
CA VAL A 3 -1.41 -7.92 -6.29
C VAL A 3 0.07 -7.72 -5.96
N GLY A 4 0.51 -8.23 -4.79
CA GLY A 4 1.89 -8.13 -4.32
C GLY A 4 2.24 -6.82 -3.62
N THR A 5 1.29 -5.93 -3.38
CA THR A 5 1.51 -4.67 -2.66
C THR A 5 1.30 -4.81 -1.16
N PHE A 6 1.80 -3.84 -0.39
CA PHE A 6 1.53 -3.77 1.05
C PHE A 6 0.05 -3.60 1.36
N THR A 7 -0.70 -2.94 0.50
CA THR A 7 -2.16 -2.83 0.65
C THR A 7 -2.85 -4.19 0.57
N GLU A 8 -2.42 -5.06 -0.32
CA GLU A 8 -2.92 -6.44 -0.35
C GLU A 8 -2.57 -7.19 0.92
N ALA A 9 -1.34 -7.05 1.41
CA ALA A 9 -0.92 -7.67 2.66
C ALA A 9 -1.77 -7.19 3.86
N ALA A 10 -2.08 -5.90 3.91
CA ALA A 10 -2.97 -5.33 4.92
C ALA A 10 -4.40 -5.88 4.79
N LEU A 11 -4.90 -6.03 3.56
CA LEU A 11 -6.23 -6.60 3.31
C LEU A 11 -6.34 -8.03 3.85
N LYS A 12 -5.32 -8.83 3.67
CA LYS A 12 -5.28 -10.21 4.17
C LYS A 12 -5.34 -10.31 5.70
N LYS A 13 -4.94 -9.25 6.41
CA LYS A 13 -5.03 -9.22 7.88
C LYS A 13 -6.46 -9.05 8.40
N ILE A 14 -7.35 -8.47 7.62
CA ILE A 14 -8.71 -8.11 8.03
C ILE A 14 -9.79 -8.87 7.28
N THR A 15 -9.43 -9.75 6.37
CA THR A 15 -10.37 -10.56 5.59
C THR A 15 -10.17 -12.04 5.84
N CYS A 16 -11.22 -12.83 5.59
CA CYS A 16 -11.15 -14.29 5.61
C CYS A 16 -11.03 -14.86 4.18
N ASP A 17 -10.76 -16.17 4.10
CA ASP A 17 -10.57 -16.85 2.81
C ASP A 17 -11.83 -16.84 1.93
N SER A 18 -13.01 -16.77 2.55
CA SER A 18 -14.28 -16.68 1.85
C SER A 18 -14.57 -15.30 1.24
N ASP A 19 -13.84 -14.27 1.66
CA ASP A 19 -14.01 -12.93 1.11
C ASP A 19 -13.42 -12.83 -0.29
N VAL A 20 -14.16 -12.22 -1.22
CA VAL A 20 -13.68 -11.95 -2.57
C VAL A 20 -12.81 -10.72 -2.56
N LYS A 21 -11.54 -10.88 -2.93
CA LYS A 21 -10.53 -9.81 -2.96
C LYS A 21 -10.24 -9.43 -4.40
N ILE A 22 -10.60 -8.21 -4.77
CA ILE A 22 -10.45 -7.70 -6.13
C ILE A 22 -9.35 -6.65 -6.17
N PRO A 23 -8.26 -6.86 -6.93
CA PRO A 23 -7.21 -5.87 -7.07
C PRO A 23 -7.64 -4.74 -8.01
N TYR A 24 -7.31 -3.50 -7.64
CA TYR A 24 -7.50 -2.33 -8.48
C TYR A 24 -6.17 -1.62 -8.70
N ALA A 25 -6.05 -0.95 -9.84
CA ALA A 25 -4.79 -0.34 -10.26
C ALA A 25 -4.35 0.83 -9.36
N ASN A 26 -5.30 1.56 -8.77
CA ASN A 26 -5.03 2.74 -7.96
C ASN A 26 -6.17 3.02 -6.96
N VAL A 27 -5.95 4.00 -6.09
CA VAL A 27 -6.90 4.42 -5.06
C VAL A 27 -8.24 4.86 -5.67
N THR A 28 -8.21 5.68 -6.69
CA THR A 28 -9.42 6.19 -7.36
C THR A 28 -10.30 5.04 -7.85
N ALA A 29 -9.72 4.08 -8.56
CA ALA A 29 -10.45 2.93 -9.08
C ALA A 29 -11.08 2.09 -7.97
N ALA A 30 -10.36 1.88 -6.86
CA ALA A 30 -10.88 1.12 -5.72
C ALA A 30 -12.06 1.82 -5.04
N LEU A 31 -11.96 3.13 -4.82
CA LEU A 31 -13.04 3.91 -4.19
C LEU A 31 -14.25 4.04 -5.12
N ASP A 32 -14.04 4.21 -6.42
CA ASP A 32 -15.11 4.26 -7.40
C ASP A 32 -15.88 2.94 -7.50
N ALA A 33 -15.21 1.81 -7.34
CA ALA A 33 -15.87 0.51 -7.29
C ALA A 33 -16.87 0.42 -6.14
N VAL A 34 -16.56 1.00 -4.98
CA VAL A 34 -17.49 1.09 -3.85
C VAL A 34 -18.64 2.04 -4.16
N ARG A 35 -18.35 3.21 -4.73
CA ARG A 35 -19.37 4.19 -5.11
C ARG A 35 -20.38 3.63 -6.11
N LYS A 36 -19.91 2.78 -7.02
CA LYS A 36 -20.76 2.13 -8.04
C LYS A 36 -21.44 0.86 -7.56
N GLY A 37 -21.16 0.40 -6.36
CA GLY A 37 -21.71 -0.84 -5.82
C GLY A 37 -21.06 -2.13 -6.36
N GLU A 38 -19.93 -2.01 -7.04
CA GLU A 38 -19.17 -3.17 -7.54
C GLU A 38 -18.37 -3.86 -6.42
N ALA A 39 -18.08 -3.13 -5.36
CA ALA A 39 -17.43 -3.66 -4.16
C ALA A 39 -18.15 -3.10 -2.92
N GLN A 40 -18.18 -3.88 -1.84
CA GLN A 40 -18.78 -3.46 -0.58
C GLN A 40 -17.84 -2.57 0.24
N PHE A 41 -16.55 -2.85 0.19
CA PHE A 41 -15.50 -2.14 0.90
C PHE A 41 -14.31 -1.93 0.00
N ALA A 42 -13.54 -0.88 0.27
CA ALA A 42 -12.23 -0.68 -0.33
C ALA A 42 -11.19 -0.46 0.78
N LEU A 43 -10.02 -1.07 0.62
CA LEU A 43 -8.87 -0.79 1.46
C LEU A 43 -7.88 0.03 0.66
N VAL A 44 -7.54 1.21 1.17
CA VAL A 44 -6.63 2.16 0.52
C VAL A 44 -5.60 2.65 1.52
N PRO A 45 -4.38 2.96 1.08
CA PRO A 45 -3.38 3.54 1.97
C PRO A 45 -3.75 4.98 2.31
N ILE A 46 -3.54 5.39 3.56
CA ILE A 46 -3.80 6.77 3.98
C ILE A 46 -2.53 7.47 4.49
N GLU A 47 -1.65 6.76 5.13
CA GLU A 47 -0.43 7.32 5.70
C GLU A 47 0.71 6.30 5.75
N ASN A 48 1.93 6.81 5.51
CA ASN A 48 3.18 6.08 5.76
C ASN A 48 3.97 6.87 6.80
N SER A 49 4.53 6.19 7.81
CA SER A 49 5.23 6.84 8.93
C SER A 49 6.48 7.64 8.52
N VAL A 50 7.07 7.34 7.37
CA VAL A 50 8.25 8.04 6.86
C VAL A 50 7.88 9.13 5.87
N GLU A 51 7.01 8.85 4.93
CA GLU A 51 6.64 9.77 3.84
C GLU A 51 5.40 10.61 4.16
N GLY A 52 4.67 10.26 5.22
CA GLY A 52 3.49 10.98 5.65
C GLY A 52 2.23 10.58 4.90
N VAL A 53 1.36 11.56 4.67
CA VAL A 53 0.01 11.36 4.16
C VAL A 53 -0.01 11.01 2.68
N VAL A 54 -0.90 10.09 2.29
CA VAL A 54 -1.17 9.78 0.89
C VAL A 54 -2.20 10.77 0.35
N ALA A 55 -1.71 11.82 -0.32
CA ALA A 55 -2.54 12.93 -0.79
C ALA A 55 -3.70 12.47 -1.68
N ARG A 56 -3.48 11.49 -2.57
CA ARG A 56 -4.53 10.97 -3.45
C ARG A 56 -5.72 10.44 -2.68
N THR A 57 -5.49 9.71 -1.60
CA THR A 57 -6.57 9.17 -0.77
C THR A 57 -7.36 10.28 -0.08
N LEU A 58 -6.68 11.30 0.45
CA LEU A 58 -7.36 12.45 1.05
C LEU A 58 -8.18 13.22 0.03
N ASP A 59 -7.64 13.47 -1.16
CA ASP A 59 -8.35 14.16 -2.24
C ASP A 59 -9.61 13.40 -2.65
N GLU A 60 -9.52 12.09 -2.79
CA GLU A 60 -10.65 11.23 -3.14
C GLU A 60 -11.73 11.19 -2.05
N LEU A 61 -11.33 11.24 -0.78
CA LEU A 61 -12.27 11.30 0.34
C LEU A 61 -12.94 12.67 0.48
N ALA A 62 -12.25 13.74 0.07
CA ALA A 62 -12.76 15.10 0.13
C ALA A 62 -13.66 15.46 -1.06
N SER A 63 -13.60 14.72 -2.15
CA SER A 63 -14.34 14.99 -3.39
C SER A 63 -15.21 13.78 -3.79
N GLY A 64 -16.14 14.01 -4.73
CA GLY A 64 -17.05 12.96 -5.20
C GLY A 64 -18.13 12.58 -4.19
N ASP A 65 -18.78 11.46 -4.44
CA ASP A 65 -19.83 10.96 -3.54
C ASP A 65 -19.21 10.54 -2.20
N PRO A 66 -19.80 10.96 -1.07
CA PRO A 66 -19.27 10.65 0.26
C PRO A 66 -19.16 9.14 0.52
N LEU A 67 -18.06 8.76 1.16
CA LEU A 67 -17.83 7.39 1.64
C LEU A 67 -17.59 7.43 3.14
N THR A 68 -18.09 6.39 3.83
CA THR A 68 -17.89 6.24 5.27
C THR A 68 -16.63 5.43 5.55
N ILE A 69 -15.78 5.92 6.43
CA ILE A 69 -14.63 5.16 6.92
C ILE A 69 -15.14 4.13 7.93
N ALA A 70 -15.06 2.84 7.57
CA ALA A 70 -15.57 1.75 8.38
C ALA A 70 -14.54 1.19 9.38
N GLY A 71 -13.27 1.46 9.17
CA GLY A 71 -12.20 0.98 10.03
C GLY A 71 -10.82 1.34 9.51
N GLU A 72 -9.80 0.95 10.25
CA GLU A 72 -8.41 1.15 9.86
C GLU A 72 -7.56 -0.08 10.21
N VAL A 73 -6.45 -0.23 9.53
CA VAL A 73 -5.47 -1.27 9.79
C VAL A 73 -4.07 -0.70 9.60
N THR A 74 -3.15 -1.08 10.47
CA THR A 74 -1.73 -0.76 10.32
C THR A 74 -0.95 -2.01 9.93
N LEU A 75 0.02 -1.84 9.06
CA LEU A 75 0.91 -2.89 8.60
C LEU A 75 2.35 -2.46 8.83
N PRO A 76 3.13 -3.23 9.62
CA PRO A 76 4.57 -3.02 9.68
C PRO A 76 5.18 -3.29 8.31
N VAL A 77 5.93 -2.32 7.77
CA VAL A 77 6.61 -2.44 6.49
C VAL A 77 8.09 -2.63 6.74
N THR A 78 8.62 -3.74 6.27
CA THR A 78 10.05 -4.05 6.35
C THR A 78 10.62 -4.29 4.96
N PHE A 79 11.88 -3.92 4.78
CA PHE A 79 12.62 -4.16 3.56
C PHE A 79 13.78 -5.11 3.86
N ALA A 80 14.08 -6.00 2.91
CA ALA A 80 15.22 -6.90 2.99
C ALA A 80 16.32 -6.41 2.03
N PHE A 81 17.53 -6.34 2.54
CA PHE A 81 18.70 -6.14 1.70
C PHE A 81 19.15 -7.48 1.16
N MET A 82 19.12 -7.64 -0.15
CA MET A 82 19.37 -8.93 -0.79
C MET A 82 20.58 -8.87 -1.73
N THR A 83 21.38 -9.92 -1.71
CA THR A 83 22.51 -10.11 -2.61
C THR A 83 22.48 -11.50 -3.22
N LYS A 84 23.26 -11.72 -4.26
CA LYS A 84 23.54 -13.09 -4.71
C LYS A 84 24.34 -13.83 -3.63
N PRO A 85 24.13 -15.14 -3.46
CA PRO A 85 24.97 -15.93 -2.55
C PRO A 85 26.46 -15.74 -2.85
N GLY A 86 27.25 -15.54 -1.81
CA GLY A 86 28.72 -15.38 -1.93
C GLY A 86 29.20 -13.98 -2.30
N ALA A 87 28.30 -13.00 -2.44
CA ALA A 87 28.71 -11.63 -2.69
C ALA A 87 29.45 -11.05 -1.47
N THR A 88 30.65 -10.50 -1.68
CA THR A 88 31.50 -9.95 -0.61
C THR A 88 31.67 -8.44 -0.68
N THR A 89 31.34 -7.83 -1.82
CA THR A 89 31.44 -6.39 -2.04
C THR A 89 30.13 -5.83 -2.58
N ILE A 90 29.81 -4.60 -2.17
CA ILE A 90 28.58 -3.90 -2.60
C ILE A 90 29.01 -2.56 -3.16
N ASN A 91 28.86 -2.40 -4.49
CA ASN A 91 29.18 -1.15 -5.18
C ASN A 91 27.94 -0.43 -5.70
N ARG A 92 26.85 -1.15 -5.92
CA ARG A 92 25.59 -0.62 -6.47
C ARG A 92 24.42 -1.30 -5.79
N ILE A 93 23.41 -0.50 -5.49
CA ILE A 93 22.14 -0.97 -4.91
C ILE A 93 21.01 -0.54 -5.85
N GLY A 94 20.22 -1.51 -6.31
CA GLY A 94 19.00 -1.25 -7.05
C GLY A 94 17.81 -1.22 -6.10
N THR A 95 17.01 -0.17 -6.15
CA THR A 95 15.86 -0.03 -5.28
C THR A 95 14.77 0.84 -5.91
N HIS A 96 13.54 0.65 -5.45
CA HIS A 96 12.47 1.59 -5.75
C HIS A 96 12.66 2.89 -4.95
N PRO A 97 12.40 4.07 -5.51
CA PRO A 97 12.57 5.35 -4.80
C PRO A 97 11.89 5.43 -3.43
N HIS A 98 10.71 4.83 -3.28
CA HIS A 98 10.00 4.80 -1.99
C HIS A 98 10.71 3.92 -0.95
N ALA A 99 11.33 2.82 -1.37
CA ALA A 99 12.12 1.99 -0.47
C ALA A 99 13.41 2.71 -0.06
N GLU A 100 14.05 3.41 -1.00
CA GLU A 100 15.23 4.23 -0.69
C GLU A 100 14.93 5.28 0.37
N SER A 101 13.84 6.04 0.20
CA SER A 101 13.49 7.10 1.15
C SER A 101 13.19 6.57 2.56
N GLN A 102 12.60 5.38 2.66
CA GLN A 102 12.30 4.73 3.93
C GLN A 102 13.51 4.06 4.59
N CYS A 103 14.54 3.76 3.82
CA CYS A 103 15.78 3.10 4.29
C CYS A 103 17.00 4.02 4.26
N ARG A 104 16.79 5.32 4.14
CA ARG A 104 17.86 6.29 3.90
C ARG A 104 19.00 6.23 4.93
N ALA A 105 18.66 6.11 6.20
CA ALA A 105 19.65 6.03 7.27
C ALA A 105 20.46 4.72 7.24
N TYR A 106 19.85 3.64 6.76
CA TYR A 106 20.51 2.35 6.63
C TYR A 106 21.49 2.30 5.44
N ILE A 107 21.08 2.92 4.33
CA ILE A 107 21.87 2.92 3.08
C ILE A 107 23.04 3.90 3.18
N ALA A 108 22.89 4.94 3.93
CA ALA A 108 23.94 5.96 4.11
C ALA A 108 25.22 5.40 4.73
#